data_b908ec22963875214a2f4e337cfb82f5
#
_entry.id   b908ec22963875214a2f4e337cfb82f5
#
_cell.length_a   1.000
_cell.length_b   1.000
_cell.length_c   1.000
_cell.angle_alpha   90.00
_cell.angle_beta   90.00
_cell.angle_gamma   90.00
#
_symmetry.space_group_name_H-M   'P 1'
#
loop_
_entity.id
_entity.type
_entity.pdbx_description
1 polymer ?
#
loop_
_entity_poly.entity_id
_entity_poly.type
_entity_poly.pdbx_seq_one_letter_code
_entity_poly.pdbx_strand_id
1 'polypeptide(L)'
;MDRTIALISLGCAKNLVNSEQMLYLLSEAGYALAPSPEGADAVIINTCGFIDAAKSEAIDTILEMAKLKADGKLGKIIVTGCLTERYRAAVTDELPEVDAILGVGSFGDIVTAVDTVFEGKPVSIFADNSAPIDEIPRVVSTGPSWAYLRIAEGCDNFCAFCAIPYIRGRYRSRDIENVVEEARDLASHGIKEIIVIAQDITRYGTDLYGKRCLAELCRRISDIDGVEWIRLHYTYPDQFDDELIDEIAQNPKIVKYLDIPIQHINNKILKTMNRHGTGDDIRELFKTLRRRIPGLVLRTSLISGLPGEGEEEFEELCSFLLEAKIERAGVFPFSPEEGTPAAKMEHVPFEEAQRRADLIMDIQARIMDDFAASLVGKVLSVICTDHDEDGTWIGRSCYDSPDIDGLVFFEGRGGEGQIVNVRITAVSDDGNLIGKEE
;
A
#
# COMPACT_ATOMS: atom_id res chain seq x y z
N MET A 1 -20.87 24.10 -20.41
CA MET A 1 -19.42 23.87 -20.49
C MET A 1 -19.14 22.72 -19.55
N ASP A 2 -18.55 21.67 -20.05
CA ASP A 2 -18.20 20.52 -19.23
C ASP A 2 -17.07 20.95 -18.29
N ARG A 3 -17.37 20.97 -16.98
CA ARG A 3 -16.37 21.34 -15.97
C ARG A 3 -15.31 20.26 -15.88
N THR A 4 -14.07 20.70 -15.72
CA THR A 4 -12.88 19.82 -15.66
C THR A 4 -12.40 19.65 -14.22
N ILE A 5 -12.10 18.42 -13.83
CA ILE A 5 -11.62 18.09 -12.49
C ILE A 5 -10.33 17.29 -12.60
N ALA A 6 -9.30 17.78 -11.92
CA ALA A 6 -8.06 17.02 -11.70
C ALA A 6 -8.10 16.31 -10.36
N LEU A 7 -7.37 15.19 -10.23
CA LEU A 7 -7.25 14.48 -8.97
C LEU A 7 -5.77 14.17 -8.70
N ILE A 8 -5.33 14.49 -7.47
CA ILE A 8 -4.01 14.13 -6.93
C ILE A 8 -4.24 13.09 -5.85
N SER A 9 -3.62 11.92 -6.01
CA SER A 9 -3.70 10.82 -5.04
C SER A 9 -2.37 10.71 -4.29
N LEU A 10 -2.38 11.01 -3.00
CA LEU A 10 -1.22 10.87 -2.12
C LEU A 10 -1.36 9.65 -1.21
N GLY A 11 -0.22 9.12 -0.77
CA GLY A 11 -0.16 8.08 0.25
C GLY A 11 -0.20 6.66 -0.30
N CYS A 12 -1.07 5.81 0.21
CA CYS A 12 -1.00 4.36 0.03
C CYS A 12 -1.99 3.81 -1.01
N ALA A 13 -1.83 2.54 -1.37
CA ALA A 13 -2.72 1.79 -2.27
C ALA A 13 -4.21 1.89 -1.91
N LYS A 14 -4.56 1.98 -0.62
CA LYS A 14 -5.97 2.15 -0.19
C LYS A 14 -6.52 3.52 -0.58
N ASN A 15 -5.68 4.57 -0.49
CA ASN A 15 -6.05 5.91 -0.98
C ASN A 15 -6.21 5.90 -2.50
N LEU A 16 -5.32 5.22 -3.21
CA LEU A 16 -5.42 5.13 -4.67
C LEU A 16 -6.75 4.50 -5.10
N VAL A 17 -7.16 3.38 -4.49
CA VAL A 17 -8.48 2.77 -4.77
C VAL A 17 -9.62 3.76 -4.49
N ASN A 18 -9.57 4.54 -3.40
CA ASN A 18 -10.58 5.58 -3.16
C ASN A 18 -10.55 6.68 -4.23
N SER A 19 -9.37 7.08 -4.69
CA SER A 19 -9.21 8.05 -5.79
C SER A 19 -9.83 7.55 -7.08
N GLU A 20 -9.58 6.30 -7.45
CA GLU A 20 -10.14 5.64 -8.63
C GLU A 20 -11.68 5.54 -8.57
N GLN A 21 -12.24 5.28 -7.39
CA GLN A 21 -13.69 5.29 -7.16
C GLN A 21 -14.28 6.70 -7.31
N MET A 22 -13.60 7.73 -6.78
CA MET A 22 -14.03 9.12 -6.96
C MET A 22 -13.98 9.55 -8.44
N LEU A 23 -12.94 9.15 -9.19
CA LEU A 23 -12.86 9.41 -10.63
C LEU A 23 -14.04 8.79 -11.40
N TYR A 24 -14.41 7.56 -11.05
CA TYR A 24 -15.58 6.90 -11.64
C TYR A 24 -16.88 7.71 -11.39
N LEU A 25 -17.14 8.07 -10.12
CA LEU A 25 -18.35 8.82 -9.75
C LEU A 25 -18.43 10.17 -10.46
N LEU A 26 -17.32 10.88 -10.60
CA LEU A 26 -17.24 12.16 -11.29
C LEU A 26 -17.48 12.01 -12.79
N SER A 27 -16.91 10.99 -13.41
CA SER A 27 -17.14 10.69 -14.82
C SER A 27 -18.59 10.36 -15.11
N GLU A 28 -19.24 9.53 -14.27
CA GLU A 28 -20.68 9.21 -14.39
C GLU A 28 -21.58 10.43 -14.18
N ALA A 29 -21.15 11.38 -13.35
CA ALA A 29 -21.85 12.65 -13.16
C ALA A 29 -21.65 13.66 -14.30
N GLY A 30 -20.82 13.31 -15.31
CA GLY A 30 -20.59 14.13 -16.51
C GLY A 30 -19.48 15.18 -16.37
N TYR A 31 -18.61 15.05 -15.35
CA TYR A 31 -17.40 15.86 -15.24
C TYR A 31 -16.31 15.35 -16.18
N ALA A 32 -15.59 16.26 -16.83
CA ALA A 32 -14.41 15.90 -17.61
C ALA A 32 -13.20 15.75 -16.68
N LEU A 33 -12.44 14.65 -16.82
CA LEU A 33 -11.24 14.41 -16.03
C LEU A 33 -10.04 15.11 -16.68
N ALA A 34 -9.37 15.99 -15.94
CA ALA A 34 -8.20 16.70 -16.38
C ALA A 34 -6.91 15.97 -15.98
N PRO A 35 -5.90 15.88 -16.87
CA PRO A 35 -4.64 15.21 -16.55
C PRO A 35 -3.73 16.05 -15.63
N SER A 36 -4.01 17.34 -15.48
CA SER A 36 -3.23 18.28 -14.67
C SER A 36 -4.16 19.24 -13.92
N PRO A 37 -3.79 19.67 -12.70
CA PRO A 37 -4.49 20.72 -11.96
C PRO A 37 -4.46 22.10 -12.66
N GLU A 38 -3.40 22.42 -13.42
CA GLU A 38 -3.28 23.70 -14.11
C GLU A 38 -4.31 23.79 -15.25
N GLY A 39 -5.19 24.75 -15.13
CA GLY A 39 -6.31 24.96 -16.07
C GLY A 39 -7.59 24.22 -15.72
N ALA A 40 -7.61 23.39 -14.66
CA ALA A 40 -8.80 22.70 -14.21
C ALA A 40 -9.74 23.63 -13.43
N ASP A 41 -11.07 23.35 -13.53
CA ASP A 41 -12.09 24.05 -12.74
C ASP A 41 -12.03 23.67 -11.26
N ALA A 42 -11.61 22.44 -10.93
CA ALA A 42 -11.33 22.01 -9.57
C ALA A 42 -10.23 20.97 -9.51
N VAL A 43 -9.54 20.90 -8.37
CA VAL A 43 -8.64 19.80 -7.99
C VAL A 43 -9.16 19.10 -6.76
N ILE A 44 -9.12 17.77 -6.77
CA ILE A 44 -9.36 16.93 -5.60
C ILE A 44 -8.01 16.39 -5.14
N ILE A 45 -7.67 16.58 -3.87
CA ILE A 45 -6.44 16.09 -3.26
C ILE A 45 -6.82 15.02 -2.23
N ASN A 46 -6.56 13.75 -2.56
CA ASN A 46 -6.74 12.64 -1.62
C ASN A 46 -5.47 12.46 -0.82
N THR A 47 -5.52 12.82 0.47
CA THR A 47 -4.39 13.04 1.34
C THR A 47 -4.05 11.86 2.23
N CYS A 48 -2.77 11.70 2.56
CA CYS A 48 -2.29 10.85 3.65
C CYS A 48 -2.16 11.67 4.95
N GLY A 49 -2.46 11.07 6.08
CA GLY A 49 -2.34 11.69 7.41
C GLY A 49 -1.77 10.69 8.43
N PHE A 50 -1.04 9.67 7.96
CA PHE A 50 -0.58 8.56 8.80
C PHE A 50 0.71 8.87 9.54
N ILE A 51 1.70 9.44 8.89
CA ILE A 51 3.00 9.83 9.48
C ILE A 51 3.32 11.30 9.14
N ASP A 52 4.20 11.93 9.93
CA ASP A 52 4.54 13.36 9.77
C ASP A 52 5.04 13.71 8.36
N ALA A 53 5.89 12.90 7.77
CA ALA A 53 6.37 13.13 6.40
C ALA A 53 5.23 13.17 5.38
N ALA A 54 4.27 12.24 5.48
CA ALA A 54 3.11 12.22 4.58
C ALA A 54 2.12 13.36 4.85
N LYS A 55 2.05 13.85 6.09
CA LYS A 55 1.28 15.07 6.43
C LYS A 55 1.92 16.31 5.80
N SER A 56 3.25 16.44 5.90
CA SER A 56 3.99 17.54 5.26
C SER A 56 3.78 17.53 3.76
N GLU A 57 3.95 16.39 3.09
CA GLU A 57 3.68 16.23 1.65
C GLU A 57 2.26 16.69 1.28
N ALA A 58 1.26 16.28 2.05
CA ALA A 58 -0.13 16.65 1.78
C ALA A 58 -0.35 18.17 1.96
N ILE A 59 0.20 18.77 2.99
CA ILE A 59 0.11 20.24 3.24
C ILE A 59 0.83 21.00 2.13
N ASP A 60 2.06 20.61 1.76
CA ASP A 60 2.84 21.24 0.70
C ASP A 60 2.09 21.19 -0.64
N THR A 61 1.48 20.04 -0.96
CA THR A 61 0.65 19.87 -2.16
C THR A 61 -0.57 20.81 -2.13
N ILE A 62 -1.26 20.94 -1.01
CA ILE A 62 -2.40 21.86 -0.86
C ILE A 62 -1.94 23.29 -1.07
N LEU A 63 -0.82 23.72 -0.48
CA LEU A 63 -0.26 25.06 -0.61
C LEU A 63 0.21 25.35 -2.04
N GLU A 64 0.72 24.36 -2.77
CA GLU A 64 1.03 24.48 -4.19
C GLU A 64 -0.21 24.74 -5.02
N MET A 65 -1.28 23.98 -4.79
CA MET A 65 -2.57 24.21 -5.46
C MET A 65 -3.20 25.56 -5.09
N ALA A 66 -3.02 26.02 -3.85
CA ALA A 66 -3.44 27.34 -3.41
C ALA A 66 -2.75 28.46 -4.21
N LYS A 67 -1.47 28.32 -4.55
CA LYS A 67 -0.75 29.26 -5.44
C LYS A 67 -1.35 29.26 -6.84
N LEU A 68 -1.61 28.08 -7.43
CA LEU A 68 -2.28 28.00 -8.74
C LEU A 68 -3.65 28.65 -8.73
N LYS A 69 -4.41 28.50 -7.65
CA LYS A 69 -5.71 29.15 -7.47
C LYS A 69 -5.60 30.65 -7.36
N ALA A 70 -4.63 31.16 -6.59
CA ALA A 70 -4.36 32.60 -6.45
C ALA A 70 -3.92 33.23 -7.80
N ASP A 71 -3.18 32.52 -8.61
CA ASP A 71 -2.75 32.92 -9.96
C ASP A 71 -3.88 32.84 -11.00
N GLY A 72 -5.09 32.37 -10.62
CA GLY A 72 -6.22 32.19 -11.53
C GLY A 72 -6.08 31.03 -12.51
N LYS A 73 -5.16 30.11 -12.25
CA LYS A 73 -4.88 28.93 -13.07
C LYS A 73 -5.64 27.67 -12.59
N LEU A 74 -6.26 27.73 -11.42
CA LEU A 74 -7.07 26.67 -10.82
C LEU A 74 -8.31 27.30 -10.21
N GLY A 75 -9.49 26.63 -10.38
CA GLY A 75 -10.75 27.18 -9.87
C GLY A 75 -10.97 26.88 -8.38
N LYS A 76 -11.04 25.63 -8.00
CA LYS A 76 -11.44 25.14 -6.68
C LYS A 76 -10.48 24.08 -6.13
N ILE A 77 -10.40 24.00 -4.79
CA ILE A 77 -9.59 23.00 -4.07
C ILE A 77 -10.48 22.20 -3.13
N ILE A 78 -10.53 20.89 -3.32
CA ILE A 78 -11.29 19.93 -2.52
C ILE A 78 -10.27 18.96 -1.89
N VAL A 79 -10.28 18.81 -0.57
CA VAL A 79 -9.34 17.94 0.13
C VAL A 79 -10.10 16.81 0.81
N THR A 80 -9.62 15.58 0.64
CA THR A 80 -10.19 14.36 1.24
C THR A 80 -9.09 13.46 1.78
N GLY A 81 -9.47 12.37 2.44
CA GLY A 81 -8.54 11.32 2.85
C GLY A 81 -8.19 11.32 4.33
N CYS A 82 -7.04 10.72 4.65
CA CYS A 82 -6.64 10.48 6.04
C CYS A 82 -6.30 11.76 6.82
N LEU A 83 -5.74 12.79 6.17
CA LEU A 83 -5.41 14.06 6.81
C LEU A 83 -6.70 14.78 7.28
N THR A 84 -7.66 14.92 6.37
CA THR A 84 -8.94 15.58 6.68
C THR A 84 -9.72 14.81 7.74
N GLU A 85 -9.74 13.48 7.68
CA GLU A 85 -10.40 12.66 8.69
C GLU A 85 -9.79 12.84 10.08
N ARG A 86 -8.47 12.91 10.16
CA ARG A 86 -7.73 13.01 11.43
C ARG A 86 -7.83 14.39 12.07
N TYR A 87 -7.77 15.45 11.25
CA TYR A 87 -7.62 16.84 11.74
C TYR A 87 -8.84 17.72 11.49
N ARG A 88 -9.82 17.28 10.71
CA ARG A 88 -11.16 17.91 10.51
C ARG A 88 -11.13 19.44 10.53
N ALA A 89 -11.61 20.03 11.63
CA ALA A 89 -11.70 21.48 11.76
C ALA A 89 -10.36 22.21 11.60
N ALA A 90 -9.25 21.65 12.08
CA ALA A 90 -7.94 22.27 11.96
C ALA A 90 -7.53 22.47 10.50
N VAL A 91 -7.87 21.54 9.60
CA VAL A 91 -7.62 21.70 8.14
C VAL A 91 -8.37 22.91 7.59
N THR A 92 -9.62 23.12 8.00
CA THR A 92 -10.43 24.26 7.56
C THR A 92 -9.92 25.60 8.13
N ASP A 93 -9.49 25.58 9.38
CA ASP A 93 -9.07 26.80 10.09
C ASP A 93 -7.68 27.27 9.63
N GLU A 94 -6.77 26.32 9.34
CA GLU A 94 -5.39 26.61 8.98
C GLU A 94 -5.14 26.72 7.48
N LEU A 95 -6.04 26.16 6.64
CA LEU A 95 -5.96 26.16 5.17
C LEU A 95 -7.22 26.79 4.55
N PRO A 96 -7.41 28.11 4.71
CA PRO A 96 -8.61 28.83 4.25
C PRO A 96 -8.78 28.83 2.72
N GLU A 97 -7.76 28.45 1.95
CA GLU A 97 -7.81 28.33 0.50
C GLU A 97 -8.63 27.11 0.04
N VAL A 98 -8.87 26.14 0.92
CA VAL A 98 -9.61 24.92 0.64
C VAL A 98 -11.12 25.24 0.60
N ASP A 99 -11.79 24.86 -0.49
CA ASP A 99 -13.23 25.11 -0.69
C ASP A 99 -14.10 24.00 -0.07
N ALA A 100 -13.59 22.77 0.02
CA ALA A 100 -14.30 21.65 0.63
C ALA A 100 -13.35 20.65 1.30
N ILE A 101 -13.83 20.04 2.39
CA ILE A 101 -13.16 18.91 3.05
C ILE A 101 -14.11 17.72 3.20
N LEU A 102 -13.60 16.51 2.92
CA LEU A 102 -14.31 15.24 3.11
C LEU A 102 -13.47 14.28 3.95
N GLY A 103 -14.14 13.53 4.83
CA GLY A 103 -13.51 12.42 5.55
C GLY A 103 -13.31 11.17 4.70
N VAL A 104 -12.57 10.20 5.25
CA VAL A 104 -12.30 8.90 4.59
C VAL A 104 -13.59 8.12 4.28
N GLY A 105 -14.61 8.22 5.14
CA GLY A 105 -15.90 7.55 4.94
C GLY A 105 -16.84 8.27 3.95
N SER A 106 -16.44 9.42 3.40
CA SER A 106 -17.32 10.31 2.61
C SER A 106 -16.88 10.46 1.15
N PHE A 107 -15.94 9.65 0.67
CA PHE A 107 -15.51 9.76 -0.74
C PHE A 107 -16.64 9.45 -1.74
N GLY A 108 -17.66 8.68 -1.33
CA GLY A 108 -18.89 8.45 -2.10
C GLY A 108 -19.73 9.72 -2.33
N ASP A 109 -19.58 10.73 -1.47
CA ASP A 109 -20.27 12.02 -1.55
C ASP A 109 -19.53 13.04 -2.43
N ILE A 110 -18.50 12.64 -3.15
CA ILE A 110 -17.59 13.54 -3.88
C ILE A 110 -18.36 14.40 -4.91
N VAL A 111 -19.31 13.85 -5.61
CA VAL A 111 -20.11 14.58 -6.60
C VAL A 111 -20.92 15.69 -5.92
N THR A 112 -21.60 15.38 -4.81
CA THR A 112 -22.35 16.35 -4.01
C THR A 112 -21.44 17.47 -3.49
N ALA A 113 -20.23 17.13 -3.07
CA ALA A 113 -19.26 18.13 -2.60
C ALA A 113 -18.83 19.06 -3.74
N VAL A 114 -18.49 18.50 -4.90
CA VAL A 114 -18.09 19.26 -6.09
C VAL A 114 -19.21 20.19 -6.56
N ASP A 115 -20.45 19.71 -6.67
CA ASP A 115 -21.61 20.51 -7.07
C ASP A 115 -21.82 21.71 -6.12
N THR A 116 -21.77 21.44 -4.81
CA THR A 116 -21.96 22.46 -3.77
C THR A 116 -20.87 23.53 -3.78
N VAL A 117 -19.61 23.12 -3.98
CA VAL A 117 -18.47 24.04 -4.12
C VAL A 117 -18.64 24.94 -5.35
N PHE A 118 -19.14 24.40 -6.46
CA PHE A 118 -19.41 25.20 -7.66
C PHE A 118 -20.59 26.13 -7.51
N GLU A 119 -21.50 25.90 -6.55
CA GLU A 119 -22.53 26.86 -6.14
C GLU A 119 -21.95 27.99 -5.25
N GLY A 120 -20.67 27.96 -4.91
CA GLY A 120 -20.00 28.94 -4.06
C GLY A 120 -20.22 28.73 -2.56
N LYS A 121 -20.62 27.56 -2.14
CA LYS A 121 -20.85 27.19 -0.72
C LYS A 121 -19.70 26.35 -0.17
N PRO A 122 -19.21 26.62 1.05
CA PRO A 122 -18.22 25.75 1.69
C PRO A 122 -18.84 24.40 2.06
N VAL A 123 -18.04 23.34 2.00
CA VAL A 123 -18.48 21.97 2.25
C VAL A 123 -17.57 21.28 3.27
N SER A 124 -18.20 20.59 4.23
CA SER A 124 -17.50 19.74 5.21
C SER A 124 -18.37 18.50 5.43
N ILE A 125 -17.93 17.33 4.92
CA ILE A 125 -18.68 16.07 4.97
C ILE A 125 -17.83 14.99 5.65
N PHE A 126 -18.34 14.44 6.76
CA PHE A 126 -17.71 13.36 7.51
C PHE A 126 -18.75 12.30 7.84
N ALA A 127 -18.74 11.20 7.11
CA ALA A 127 -19.60 10.06 7.37
C ALA A 127 -19.07 9.22 8.55
N ASP A 128 -19.88 8.27 9.00
CA ASP A 128 -19.49 7.31 10.02
C ASP A 128 -18.54 6.26 9.44
N ASN A 129 -17.29 6.23 9.92
CA ASN A 129 -16.28 5.25 9.53
C ASN A 129 -16.58 3.83 10.05
N SER A 130 -17.67 3.61 10.76
CA SER A 130 -18.15 2.26 11.13
C SER A 130 -19.18 1.68 10.15
N ALA A 131 -19.67 2.49 9.20
CA ALA A 131 -20.61 2.06 8.18
C ALA A 131 -20.02 0.96 7.27
N PRO A 132 -20.86 0.11 6.67
CA PRO A 132 -20.42 -0.82 5.64
C PRO A 132 -19.65 -0.11 4.52
N ILE A 133 -18.76 -0.84 3.86
CA ILE A 133 -17.97 -0.29 2.75
C ILE A 133 -18.88 -0.21 1.51
N ASP A 134 -18.92 0.95 0.88
CA ASP A 134 -19.65 1.14 -0.38
C ASP A 134 -18.96 0.39 -1.52
N GLU A 135 -19.76 -0.37 -2.28
CA GLU A 135 -19.32 -1.10 -3.47
C GLU A 135 -19.45 -0.20 -4.71
N ILE A 136 -18.45 0.66 -4.89
CA ILE A 136 -18.39 1.64 -5.98
C ILE A 136 -17.42 1.13 -7.05
N PRO A 137 -17.81 1.10 -8.34
CA PRO A 137 -16.89 0.84 -9.44
C PRO A 137 -15.76 1.87 -9.50
N ARG A 138 -14.73 1.63 -10.29
CA ARG A 138 -13.58 2.53 -10.35
C ARG A 138 -12.93 2.60 -11.72
N VAL A 139 -12.24 3.71 -11.97
CA VAL A 139 -11.36 3.89 -13.12
C VAL A 139 -9.96 3.48 -12.69
N VAL A 140 -9.45 2.36 -13.22
CA VAL A 140 -8.11 1.86 -12.87
C VAL A 140 -7.04 2.81 -13.42
N SER A 141 -6.11 3.23 -12.57
CA SER A 141 -5.04 4.17 -12.88
C SER A 141 -3.62 3.58 -12.81
N THR A 142 -3.50 2.31 -12.41
CA THR A 142 -2.20 1.63 -12.23
C THR A 142 -1.58 1.08 -13.52
N GLY A 143 -2.16 1.40 -14.66
CA GLY A 143 -1.73 0.84 -15.95
C GLY A 143 -2.50 -0.43 -16.33
N PRO A 144 -2.21 -1.02 -17.51
CA PRO A 144 -3.08 -2.02 -18.10
C PRO A 144 -2.86 -3.45 -17.56
N SER A 145 -1.85 -3.68 -16.74
CA SER A 145 -1.42 -5.05 -16.41
C SER A 145 -1.66 -5.48 -14.97
N TRP A 146 -1.82 -4.55 -14.04
CA TRP A 146 -2.00 -4.86 -12.62
C TRP A 146 -2.93 -3.86 -11.92
N ALA A 147 -3.58 -4.31 -10.85
CA ALA A 147 -4.43 -3.45 -10.04
C ALA A 147 -4.46 -3.90 -8.58
N TYR A 148 -4.66 -2.94 -7.68
CA TYR A 148 -4.97 -3.25 -6.29
C TYR A 148 -6.41 -3.73 -6.17
N LEU A 149 -6.66 -4.72 -5.31
CA LEU A 149 -7.99 -5.19 -4.92
C LEU A 149 -8.14 -5.04 -3.41
N ARG A 150 -8.88 -4.03 -2.99
CA ARG A 150 -9.15 -3.78 -1.58
C ARG A 150 -10.24 -4.73 -1.07
N ILE A 151 -9.90 -5.58 -0.10
CA ILE A 151 -10.82 -6.60 0.44
C ILE A 151 -11.45 -6.24 1.79
N ALA A 152 -10.86 -5.27 2.50
CA ALA A 152 -11.35 -4.79 3.78
C ALA A 152 -10.87 -3.35 4.05
N GLU A 153 -11.47 -2.71 5.05
CA GLU A 153 -11.12 -1.36 5.52
C GLU A 153 -11.04 -1.33 7.04
N GLY A 154 -10.17 -0.46 7.58
CA GLY A 154 -9.97 -0.32 9.03
C GLY A 154 -9.06 -1.41 9.63
N CYS A 155 -8.80 -1.34 10.93
CA CYS A 155 -7.89 -2.28 11.60
C CYS A 155 -8.20 -2.42 13.08
N ASP A 156 -8.20 -3.66 13.59
CA ASP A 156 -8.46 -4.00 14.99
C ASP A 156 -7.19 -4.41 15.76
N ASN A 157 -6.01 -4.27 15.16
CA ASN A 157 -4.77 -4.62 15.85
C ASN A 157 -4.37 -3.60 16.93
N PHE A 158 -4.79 -2.33 16.81
CA PHE A 158 -4.51 -1.27 17.78
C PHE A 158 -3.04 -1.20 18.23
N CYS A 159 -2.10 -1.40 17.30
CA CYS A 159 -0.68 -1.22 17.60
C CYS A 159 -0.46 0.18 18.21
N ALA A 160 0.33 0.27 19.29
CA ALA A 160 0.45 1.49 20.10
C ALA A 160 0.97 2.72 19.33
N PHE A 161 1.71 2.49 18.23
CA PHE A 161 2.24 3.54 17.36
C PHE A 161 1.31 3.95 16.22
N CYS A 162 0.18 3.26 16.00
CA CYS A 162 -0.59 3.35 14.77
C CYS A 162 -1.87 4.16 14.94
N ALA A 163 -2.06 5.18 14.09
CA ALA A 163 -3.25 6.01 14.08
C ALA A 163 -4.41 5.45 13.23
N ILE A 164 -4.19 4.38 12.47
CA ILE A 164 -5.17 3.83 11.51
C ILE A 164 -6.54 3.51 12.14
N PRO A 165 -6.65 2.84 13.31
CA PRO A 165 -7.97 2.57 13.91
C PRO A 165 -8.78 3.84 14.20
N TYR A 166 -8.12 4.96 14.44
CA TYR A 166 -8.75 6.25 14.72
C TYR A 166 -9.12 7.03 13.45
N ILE A 167 -8.45 6.74 12.32
CA ILE A 167 -8.67 7.39 11.04
C ILE A 167 -9.68 6.60 10.20
N ARG A 168 -9.46 5.27 10.04
CA ARG A 168 -10.23 4.40 9.14
C ARG A 168 -11.22 3.49 9.86
N GLY A 169 -11.31 3.59 11.20
CA GLY A 169 -12.25 2.86 12.02
C GLY A 169 -11.87 1.39 12.25
N ARG A 170 -12.85 0.63 12.77
CA ARG A 170 -12.74 -0.80 13.04
C ARG A 170 -12.63 -1.60 11.75
N TYR A 171 -12.10 -2.82 11.86
CA TYR A 171 -11.96 -3.72 10.72
C TYR A 171 -13.32 -4.11 10.14
N ARG A 172 -13.47 -3.96 8.83
CA ARG A 172 -14.68 -4.31 8.07
C ARG A 172 -14.26 -5.01 6.79
N SER A 173 -14.66 -6.27 6.64
CA SER A 173 -14.49 -7.03 5.40
C SER A 173 -15.55 -6.63 4.38
N ARG A 174 -15.18 -6.63 3.11
CA ARG A 174 -16.14 -6.64 2.01
C ARG A 174 -16.69 -8.05 1.80
N ASP A 175 -17.91 -8.14 1.31
CA ASP A 175 -18.51 -9.44 0.95
C ASP A 175 -17.66 -10.14 -0.12
N ILE A 176 -17.49 -11.47 0.02
CA ILE A 176 -16.61 -12.23 -0.87
C ILE A 176 -17.10 -12.24 -2.32
N GLU A 177 -18.44 -12.21 -2.53
CA GLU A 177 -19.02 -12.17 -3.88
C GLU A 177 -18.68 -10.85 -4.57
N ASN A 178 -18.80 -9.72 -3.84
CA ASN A 178 -18.49 -8.40 -4.37
C ASN A 178 -16.99 -8.25 -4.71
N VAL A 179 -16.11 -8.80 -3.86
CA VAL A 179 -14.67 -8.79 -4.11
C VAL A 179 -14.31 -9.62 -5.33
N VAL A 180 -14.92 -10.81 -5.48
CA VAL A 180 -14.70 -11.69 -6.65
C VAL A 180 -15.28 -11.06 -7.92
N GLU A 181 -16.42 -10.36 -7.84
CA GLU A 181 -17.00 -9.65 -8.99
C GLU A 181 -16.10 -8.51 -9.46
N GLU A 182 -15.55 -7.70 -8.54
CA GLU A 182 -14.57 -6.67 -8.90
C GLU A 182 -13.30 -7.30 -9.52
N ALA A 183 -12.80 -8.41 -8.98
CA ALA A 183 -11.64 -9.10 -9.56
C ALA A 183 -11.93 -9.59 -10.99
N ARG A 184 -13.16 -10.06 -11.24
CA ARG A 184 -13.60 -10.48 -12.58
C ARG A 184 -13.69 -9.31 -13.55
N ASP A 185 -14.23 -8.18 -13.08
CA ASP A 185 -14.29 -6.95 -13.86
C ASP A 185 -12.89 -6.47 -14.24
N LEU A 186 -11.96 -6.40 -13.29
CA LEU A 186 -10.56 -6.06 -13.54
C LEU A 186 -9.90 -6.98 -14.58
N ALA A 187 -10.07 -8.30 -14.43
CA ALA A 187 -9.53 -9.27 -15.39
C ALA A 187 -10.14 -9.09 -16.80
N SER A 188 -11.44 -8.77 -16.90
CA SER A 188 -12.11 -8.52 -18.17
C SER A 188 -11.56 -7.30 -18.92
N HIS A 189 -10.97 -6.34 -18.18
CA HIS A 189 -10.29 -5.16 -18.71
C HIS A 189 -8.77 -5.38 -18.95
N GLY A 190 -8.29 -6.62 -18.86
CA GLY A 190 -6.92 -6.99 -19.19
C GLY A 190 -5.95 -7.00 -18.01
N ILE A 191 -6.41 -6.73 -16.79
CA ILE A 191 -5.56 -6.82 -15.60
C ILE A 191 -5.19 -8.28 -15.34
N LYS A 192 -3.90 -8.56 -15.26
CA LYS A 192 -3.34 -9.90 -15.06
C LYS A 192 -2.84 -10.15 -13.65
N GLU A 193 -2.33 -9.11 -12.98
CA GLU A 193 -1.90 -9.19 -11.60
C GLU A 193 -2.90 -8.48 -10.68
N ILE A 194 -3.49 -9.24 -9.76
CA ILE A 194 -4.36 -8.74 -8.69
C ILE A 194 -3.54 -8.64 -7.41
N ILE A 195 -3.38 -7.42 -6.89
CA ILE A 195 -2.69 -7.18 -5.63
C ILE A 195 -3.72 -6.98 -4.52
N VAL A 196 -3.87 -7.98 -3.68
CA VAL A 196 -4.84 -8.00 -2.58
C VAL A 196 -4.34 -7.13 -1.44
N ILE A 197 -5.15 -6.14 -1.05
CA ILE A 197 -4.80 -5.17 -0.01
C ILE A 197 -5.92 -4.95 1.02
N ALA A 198 -5.50 -4.67 2.24
CA ALA A 198 -6.26 -4.06 3.33
C ALA A 198 -5.26 -3.43 4.31
N GLN A 199 -5.67 -3.05 5.52
CA GLN A 199 -4.73 -2.75 6.59
C GLN A 199 -4.14 -4.02 7.22
N ASP A 200 -4.90 -5.12 7.13
CA ASP A 200 -4.50 -6.49 7.50
C ASP A 200 -5.37 -7.47 6.70
N ILE A 201 -4.82 -8.08 5.65
CA ILE A 201 -5.58 -9.02 4.80
C ILE A 201 -5.81 -10.37 5.47
N THR A 202 -4.96 -10.75 6.43
CA THR A 202 -5.01 -12.07 7.09
C THR A 202 -6.24 -12.26 7.99
N ARG A 203 -6.89 -11.15 8.39
CA ARG A 203 -8.15 -11.18 9.17
C ARG A 203 -9.39 -11.25 8.31
N TYR A 204 -9.27 -11.21 6.98
CA TYR A 204 -10.41 -11.16 6.08
C TYR A 204 -11.47 -12.24 6.40
N GLY A 205 -12.70 -11.79 6.55
CA GLY A 205 -13.87 -12.61 6.82
C GLY A 205 -14.17 -12.85 8.32
N THR A 206 -13.26 -12.51 9.24
CA THR A 206 -13.46 -12.81 10.67
C THR A 206 -14.63 -12.04 11.28
N ASP A 207 -14.84 -10.80 10.86
CA ASP A 207 -15.96 -9.94 11.29
C ASP A 207 -17.28 -10.31 10.61
N LEU A 208 -17.23 -10.67 9.32
CA LEU A 208 -18.41 -10.90 8.50
C LEU A 208 -18.91 -12.34 8.54
N TYR A 209 -17.99 -13.33 8.55
CA TYR A 209 -18.30 -14.76 8.48
C TYR A 209 -17.92 -15.55 9.74
N GLY A 210 -17.29 -14.90 10.74
CA GLY A 210 -16.82 -15.55 11.95
C GLY A 210 -15.64 -16.53 11.75
N LYS A 211 -15.03 -16.53 10.56
CA LYS A 211 -13.85 -17.33 10.20
C LYS A 211 -12.92 -16.55 9.27
N ARG A 212 -11.66 -16.95 9.18
CA ARG A 212 -10.74 -16.43 8.17
C ARG A 212 -11.13 -16.97 6.80
N CYS A 213 -11.19 -16.11 5.80
CA CYS A 213 -11.62 -16.46 4.43
C CYS A 213 -10.60 -16.07 3.35
N LEU A 214 -9.37 -15.66 3.73
CA LEU A 214 -8.38 -15.22 2.73
C LEU A 214 -7.99 -16.36 1.78
N ALA A 215 -7.77 -17.57 2.28
CA ALA A 215 -7.45 -18.73 1.43
C ALA A 215 -8.60 -19.06 0.45
N GLU A 216 -9.85 -19.03 0.93
CA GLU A 216 -11.04 -19.21 0.09
C GLU A 216 -11.16 -18.12 -0.98
N LEU A 217 -10.92 -16.86 -0.61
CA LEU A 217 -10.92 -15.74 -1.55
C LEU A 217 -9.84 -15.91 -2.63
N CYS A 218 -8.61 -16.27 -2.25
CA CYS A 218 -7.52 -16.51 -3.19
C CYS A 218 -7.87 -17.60 -4.21
N ARG A 219 -8.45 -18.72 -3.77
CA ARG A 219 -8.92 -19.78 -4.67
C ARG A 219 -9.93 -19.24 -5.68
N ARG A 220 -10.92 -18.50 -5.23
CA ARG A 220 -11.97 -17.94 -6.08
C ARG A 220 -11.43 -16.90 -7.08
N ILE A 221 -10.49 -16.06 -6.67
CA ILE A 221 -9.80 -15.13 -7.59
C ILE A 221 -8.96 -15.94 -8.61
N SER A 222 -8.33 -17.00 -8.17
CA SER A 222 -7.51 -17.89 -9.02
C SER A 222 -8.32 -18.56 -10.12
N ASP A 223 -9.60 -18.85 -9.87
CA ASP A 223 -10.51 -19.47 -10.83
C ASP A 223 -10.99 -18.50 -11.93
N ILE A 224 -10.66 -17.20 -11.82
CA ILE A 224 -11.03 -16.19 -12.83
C ILE A 224 -10.10 -16.30 -14.03
N ASP A 225 -10.72 -16.39 -15.22
CA ASP A 225 -9.99 -16.35 -16.49
C ASP A 225 -9.34 -14.97 -16.67
N GLY A 226 -8.08 -14.94 -17.11
CA GLY A 226 -7.31 -13.70 -17.29
C GLY A 226 -6.48 -13.27 -16.10
N VAL A 227 -6.81 -13.70 -14.87
CA VAL A 227 -5.91 -13.52 -13.71
C VAL A 227 -4.75 -14.48 -13.82
N GLU A 228 -3.55 -13.98 -13.85
CA GLU A 228 -2.31 -14.77 -13.92
C GLU A 228 -1.51 -14.71 -12.61
N TRP A 229 -1.50 -13.55 -11.93
CA TRP A 229 -0.82 -13.36 -10.63
C TRP A 229 -1.76 -12.82 -9.57
N ILE A 230 -1.62 -13.35 -8.36
CA ILE A 230 -2.22 -12.86 -7.13
C ILE A 230 -1.08 -12.54 -6.16
N ARG A 231 -0.98 -11.30 -5.72
CA ARG A 231 0.02 -10.85 -4.75
C ARG A 231 -0.66 -10.44 -3.45
N LEU A 232 -0.08 -10.84 -2.31
CA LEU A 232 -0.64 -10.59 -0.99
C LEU A 232 0.20 -9.55 -0.25
N HIS A 233 -0.40 -8.39 0.03
CA HIS A 233 0.22 -7.32 0.78
C HIS A 233 -0.46 -7.09 2.12
N TYR A 234 0.32 -6.59 3.11
CA TYR A 234 -0.19 -6.22 4.43
C TYR A 234 -0.76 -7.40 5.21
N THR A 235 0.02 -8.46 5.32
CA THR A 235 -0.30 -9.58 6.22
C THR A 235 0.12 -9.26 7.66
N TYR A 236 -0.39 -10.03 8.62
CA TYR A 236 -0.02 -9.89 10.03
C TYR A 236 0.50 -11.23 10.57
N PRO A 237 1.64 -11.26 11.32
CA PRO A 237 2.37 -12.50 11.59
C PRO A 237 1.60 -13.52 12.44
N ASP A 238 0.68 -13.11 13.34
CA ASP A 238 -0.08 -14.00 14.22
C ASP A 238 -1.31 -14.65 13.57
N GLN A 239 -1.57 -14.36 12.29
CA GLN A 239 -2.81 -14.75 11.63
C GLN A 239 -2.65 -15.83 10.54
N PHE A 240 -1.45 -16.35 10.33
CA PHE A 240 -1.23 -17.44 9.37
C PHE A 240 -1.72 -18.77 9.95
N ASP A 241 -2.59 -19.44 9.23
CA ASP A 241 -3.01 -20.81 9.51
C ASP A 241 -2.55 -21.77 8.40
N ASP A 242 -2.73 -23.06 8.66
CA ASP A 242 -2.29 -24.09 7.74
C ASP A 242 -2.99 -24.01 6.38
N GLU A 243 -4.28 -23.62 6.36
CA GLU A 243 -5.06 -23.49 5.13
C GLU A 243 -4.48 -22.38 4.23
N LEU A 244 -4.17 -21.22 4.81
CA LEU A 244 -3.57 -20.11 4.06
C LEU A 244 -2.17 -20.45 3.55
N ILE A 245 -1.34 -21.07 4.41
CA ILE A 245 0.02 -21.47 4.01
C ILE A 245 -0.01 -22.49 2.87
N ASP A 246 -0.90 -23.47 2.96
CA ASP A 246 -1.04 -24.49 1.89
C ASP A 246 -1.58 -23.89 0.59
N GLU A 247 -2.52 -22.95 0.69
CA GLU A 247 -3.03 -22.24 -0.48
C GLU A 247 -1.92 -21.43 -1.17
N ILE A 248 -1.13 -20.68 -0.40
CA ILE A 248 0.01 -19.91 -0.95
C ILE A 248 1.04 -20.85 -1.58
N ALA A 249 1.30 -21.99 -0.95
CA ALA A 249 2.28 -22.96 -1.44
C ALA A 249 1.86 -23.63 -2.76
N GLN A 250 0.61 -24.05 -2.84
CA GLN A 250 0.10 -24.93 -3.89
C GLN A 250 -0.51 -24.18 -5.07
N ASN A 251 -1.07 -22.99 -4.86
CA ASN A 251 -1.69 -22.23 -5.91
C ASN A 251 -0.62 -21.56 -6.81
N PRO A 252 -0.54 -21.93 -8.10
CA PRO A 252 0.51 -21.39 -8.99
C PRO A 252 0.32 -19.93 -9.34
N LYS A 253 -0.89 -19.36 -9.21
CA LYS A 253 -1.16 -17.96 -9.49
C LYS A 253 -0.78 -17.05 -8.31
N ILE A 254 -0.65 -17.58 -7.09
CA ILE A 254 -0.16 -16.79 -5.96
C ILE A 254 1.37 -16.68 -6.07
N VAL A 255 1.85 -15.47 -6.34
CA VAL A 255 3.30 -15.21 -6.39
C VAL A 255 3.93 -15.48 -5.03
N LYS A 256 5.13 -16.08 -5.05
CA LYS A 256 5.83 -16.47 -3.81
C LYS A 256 6.54 -15.27 -3.18
N TYR A 257 5.77 -14.26 -2.84
CA TYR A 257 6.16 -13.02 -2.22
C TYR A 257 5.15 -12.68 -1.12
N LEU A 258 5.62 -12.48 0.12
CA LEU A 258 4.77 -12.13 1.26
C LEU A 258 5.28 -10.90 1.98
N ASP A 259 4.44 -9.89 2.08
CA ASP A 259 4.69 -8.69 2.90
C ASP A 259 4.12 -8.89 4.31
N ILE A 260 5.02 -9.07 5.28
CA ILE A 260 4.71 -9.36 6.69
C ILE A 260 5.39 -8.30 7.58
N PRO A 261 4.77 -7.13 7.81
CA PRO A 261 5.34 -6.08 8.64
C PRO A 261 5.45 -6.51 10.11
N ILE A 262 6.63 -6.91 10.56
CA ILE A 262 6.86 -7.34 11.96
C ILE A 262 7.10 -6.16 12.89
N GLN A 263 7.63 -5.05 12.40
CA GLN A 263 8.01 -3.81 13.06
C GLN A 263 9.23 -3.96 13.99
N HIS A 264 9.27 -4.98 14.82
CA HIS A 264 10.39 -5.33 15.71
C HIS A 264 10.39 -6.83 16.01
N ILE A 265 11.46 -7.36 16.62
CA ILE A 265 11.58 -8.78 17.01
C ILE A 265 11.64 -8.99 18.52
N ASN A 266 12.04 -7.99 19.30
CA ASN A 266 12.21 -8.10 20.73
C ASN A 266 10.85 -8.16 21.46
N ASN A 267 10.69 -9.12 22.38
CA ASN A 267 9.43 -9.37 23.10
C ASN A 267 8.96 -8.19 23.95
N LYS A 268 9.87 -7.44 24.57
CA LYS A 268 9.54 -6.24 25.37
C LYS A 268 8.94 -5.16 24.48
N ILE A 269 9.56 -4.92 23.32
CA ILE A 269 9.11 -3.91 22.36
C ILE A 269 7.79 -4.32 21.73
N LEU A 270 7.66 -5.57 21.27
CA LEU A 270 6.38 -6.09 20.73
C LEU A 270 5.23 -5.91 21.71
N LYS A 271 5.44 -6.28 22.98
CA LYS A 271 4.42 -6.12 24.04
C LYS A 271 4.11 -4.65 24.30
N THR A 272 5.12 -3.78 24.39
CA THR A 272 4.94 -2.35 24.61
C THR A 272 4.15 -1.70 23.47
N MET A 273 4.38 -2.17 22.24
CA MET A 273 3.69 -1.70 21.04
C MET A 273 2.36 -2.37 20.79
N ASN A 274 1.83 -3.15 21.74
CA ASN A 274 0.57 -3.88 21.61
C ASN A 274 0.54 -4.78 20.36
N ARG A 275 1.69 -5.41 20.03
CA ARG A 275 1.78 -6.38 18.94
C ARG A 275 1.53 -7.78 19.48
N HIS A 276 0.68 -8.54 18.78
CA HIS A 276 0.36 -9.92 19.15
C HIS A 276 1.51 -10.87 18.78
N GLY A 277 1.71 -11.90 19.60
CA GLY A 277 2.80 -12.85 19.42
C GLY A 277 4.13 -12.40 20.03
N THR A 278 5.11 -13.27 19.92
CA THR A 278 6.48 -13.08 20.42
C THR A 278 7.49 -13.10 19.28
N GLY A 279 8.73 -12.69 19.55
CA GLY A 279 9.83 -12.82 18.60
C GLY A 279 10.09 -14.27 18.20
N ASP A 280 9.88 -15.22 19.12
CA ASP A 280 10.04 -16.65 18.82
C ASP A 280 8.92 -17.15 17.89
N ASP A 281 7.69 -16.68 18.07
CA ASP A 281 6.58 -16.98 17.15
C ASP A 281 6.87 -16.46 15.73
N ILE A 282 7.42 -15.25 15.60
CA ILE A 282 7.83 -14.67 14.31
C ILE A 282 8.95 -15.50 13.67
N ARG A 283 9.99 -15.90 14.44
CA ARG A 283 11.07 -16.75 13.94
C ARG A 283 10.54 -18.09 13.44
N GLU A 284 9.65 -18.73 14.21
CA GLU A 284 9.05 -20.03 13.83
C GLU A 284 8.13 -19.88 12.60
N LEU A 285 7.35 -18.81 12.53
CA LEU A 285 6.56 -18.51 11.35
C LEU A 285 7.44 -18.43 10.10
N PHE A 286 8.51 -17.63 10.12
CA PHE A 286 9.38 -17.46 8.95
C PHE A 286 10.09 -18.77 8.55
N LYS A 287 10.53 -19.56 9.52
CA LYS A 287 11.08 -20.90 9.26
C LYS A 287 10.02 -21.83 8.63
N THR A 288 8.80 -21.79 9.11
CA THR A 288 7.70 -22.60 8.59
C THR A 288 7.30 -22.18 7.19
N LEU A 289 7.16 -20.88 6.92
CA LEU A 289 6.85 -20.34 5.61
C LEU A 289 7.91 -20.73 4.58
N ARG A 290 9.20 -20.55 4.88
CA ARG A 290 10.30 -20.93 3.97
C ARG A 290 10.36 -22.44 3.72
N ARG A 291 10.04 -23.27 4.71
CA ARG A 291 10.00 -24.73 4.57
C ARG A 291 8.82 -25.19 3.70
N ARG A 292 7.63 -24.57 3.86
CA ARG A 292 6.40 -24.99 3.18
C ARG A 292 6.19 -24.33 1.83
N ILE A 293 6.79 -23.17 1.59
CA ILE A 293 6.64 -22.39 0.36
C ILE A 293 8.01 -22.24 -0.32
N PRO A 294 8.38 -23.18 -1.20
CA PRO A 294 9.66 -23.10 -1.92
C PRO A 294 9.76 -21.82 -2.76
N GLY A 295 10.91 -21.15 -2.71
CA GLY A 295 11.16 -19.94 -3.48
C GLY A 295 10.49 -18.70 -2.91
N LEU A 296 9.99 -18.75 -1.66
CA LEU A 296 9.37 -17.61 -1.00
C LEU A 296 10.36 -16.45 -0.80
N VAL A 297 9.96 -15.28 -1.23
CA VAL A 297 10.57 -13.98 -0.89
C VAL A 297 9.75 -13.33 0.21
N LEU A 298 10.42 -12.96 1.28
CA LEU A 298 9.82 -12.25 2.41
C LEU A 298 10.12 -10.76 2.30
N ARG A 299 9.07 -9.96 2.54
CA ARG A 299 9.18 -8.52 2.76
C ARG A 299 8.70 -8.19 4.16
N THR A 300 9.35 -7.22 4.79
CA THR A 300 8.94 -6.70 6.09
C THR A 300 9.11 -5.19 6.19
N SER A 301 8.45 -4.60 7.16
CA SER A 301 8.70 -3.23 7.61
C SER A 301 9.15 -3.26 9.06
N LEU A 302 10.16 -2.45 9.39
CA LEU A 302 10.75 -2.32 10.71
C LEU A 302 10.68 -0.87 11.17
N ILE A 303 10.60 -0.69 12.48
CA ILE A 303 10.66 0.64 13.11
C ILE A 303 11.81 0.62 14.11
N SER A 304 12.76 1.53 13.95
CA SER A 304 13.85 1.77 14.90
C SER A 304 13.49 2.88 15.88
N GLY A 305 14.02 2.81 17.10
CA GLY A 305 13.79 3.85 18.10
C GLY A 305 12.41 3.82 18.72
N LEU A 306 11.71 2.69 18.71
CA LEU A 306 10.44 2.53 19.40
C LEU A 306 10.58 2.78 20.91
N PRO A 307 9.54 3.30 21.60
CA PRO A 307 9.55 3.47 23.04
C PRO A 307 10.02 2.22 23.79
N GLY A 308 11.07 2.40 24.61
CA GLY A 308 11.70 1.31 25.36
C GLY A 308 12.78 0.50 24.64
N GLU A 309 13.11 0.85 23.40
CA GLU A 309 14.22 0.26 22.65
C GLU A 309 15.56 0.80 23.16
N GLY A 310 16.34 -0.05 23.83
CA GLY A 310 17.74 0.19 24.17
C GLY A 310 18.68 -0.43 23.16
N GLU A 311 19.97 -0.50 23.52
CA GLU A 311 20.99 -1.10 22.66
C GLU A 311 20.80 -2.62 22.50
N GLU A 312 20.43 -3.32 23.58
CA GLU A 312 20.18 -4.77 23.54
C GLU A 312 19.05 -5.15 22.59
N GLU A 313 17.94 -4.40 22.62
CA GLU A 313 16.79 -4.63 21.75
C GLU A 313 17.13 -4.32 20.28
N PHE A 314 17.91 -3.29 20.03
CA PHE A 314 18.41 -2.94 18.71
C PHE A 314 19.36 -3.99 18.15
N GLU A 315 20.33 -4.47 18.95
CA GLU A 315 21.25 -5.54 18.54
C GLU A 315 20.52 -6.85 18.24
N GLU A 316 19.46 -7.17 19.01
CA GLU A 316 18.59 -8.33 18.72
C GLU A 316 17.92 -8.21 17.36
N LEU A 317 17.42 -7.01 17.00
CA LEU A 317 16.79 -6.76 15.70
C LEU A 317 17.80 -6.93 14.55
N CYS A 318 19.01 -6.39 14.69
CA CYS A 318 20.09 -6.55 13.71
C CYS A 318 20.48 -8.03 13.53
N SER A 319 20.62 -8.75 14.65
CA SER A 319 20.96 -10.18 14.66
C SER A 319 19.88 -11.02 13.98
N PHE A 320 18.62 -10.69 14.23
CA PHE A 320 17.49 -11.37 13.58
C PHE A 320 17.49 -11.17 12.05
N LEU A 321 17.78 -9.98 11.55
CA LEU A 321 17.86 -9.74 10.10
C LEU A 321 18.94 -10.59 9.43
N LEU A 322 20.11 -10.69 10.06
CA LEU A 322 21.22 -11.52 9.58
C LEU A 322 20.88 -13.02 9.62
N GLU A 323 20.13 -13.47 10.65
CA GLU A 323 19.65 -14.86 10.76
C GLU A 323 18.57 -15.17 9.71
N ALA A 324 17.55 -14.34 9.64
CA ALA A 324 16.35 -14.57 8.82
C ALA A 324 16.60 -14.31 7.34
N LYS A 325 17.60 -13.48 6.98
CA LYS A 325 17.94 -13.09 5.61
C LYS A 325 16.70 -12.69 4.81
N ILE A 326 15.93 -11.72 5.36
CA ILE A 326 14.71 -11.25 4.72
C ILE A 326 15.10 -10.49 3.45
N GLU A 327 14.61 -10.92 2.30
CA GLU A 327 15.03 -10.42 0.99
C GLU A 327 14.67 -8.94 0.77
N ARG A 328 13.57 -8.48 1.37
CA ARG A 328 13.09 -7.10 1.23
C ARG A 328 12.73 -6.53 2.61
N ALA A 329 13.35 -5.46 3.05
CA ALA A 329 12.96 -4.76 4.27
C ALA A 329 13.06 -3.25 4.12
N GLY A 330 12.02 -2.55 4.57
CA GLY A 330 12.05 -1.12 4.79
C GLY A 330 12.18 -0.81 6.28
N VAL A 331 13.00 0.18 6.63
CA VAL A 331 13.22 0.59 8.02
C VAL A 331 12.89 2.06 8.17
N PHE A 332 12.13 2.40 9.19
CA PHE A 332 11.69 3.76 9.45
C PHE A 332 12.07 4.16 10.89
N PRO A 333 12.62 5.36 11.11
CA PRO A 333 12.73 5.88 12.46
C PRO A 333 11.34 6.10 13.05
N PHE A 334 11.17 5.83 14.32
CA PHE A 334 9.89 6.02 15.00
C PHE A 334 9.46 7.48 14.95
N SER A 335 8.22 7.70 14.47
CA SER A 335 7.54 9.00 14.49
C SER A 335 6.40 8.93 15.50
N PRO A 336 6.40 9.79 16.56
CA PRO A 336 5.34 9.81 17.54
C PRO A 336 4.08 10.47 16.96
N GLU A 337 3.10 9.65 16.60
CA GLU A 337 1.86 10.12 15.99
C GLU A 337 0.85 10.59 17.04
N GLU A 338 0.40 11.83 16.94
CA GLU A 338 -0.58 12.43 17.84
C GLU A 338 -1.83 11.56 18.01
N GLY A 339 -2.32 11.45 19.24
CA GLY A 339 -3.49 10.62 19.58
C GLY A 339 -3.19 9.15 19.80
N THR A 340 -1.99 8.67 19.47
CA THR A 340 -1.59 7.27 19.71
C THR A 340 -1.07 7.05 21.14
N PRO A 341 -1.16 5.83 21.68
CA PRO A 341 -0.56 5.49 22.97
C PRO A 341 0.95 5.72 23.00
N ALA A 342 1.68 5.35 21.94
CA ALA A 342 3.13 5.47 21.87
C ALA A 342 3.62 6.92 21.91
N ALA A 343 2.83 7.87 21.39
CA ALA A 343 3.16 9.30 21.45
C ALA A 343 3.28 9.84 22.88
N LYS A 344 2.70 9.16 23.88
CA LYS A 344 2.72 9.56 25.29
C LYS A 344 3.84 8.87 26.08
N MET A 345 4.58 7.96 25.46
CA MET A 345 5.67 7.23 26.09
C MET A 345 6.98 8.04 26.02
N GLU A 346 7.98 7.63 26.77
CA GLU A 346 9.34 8.17 26.63
C GLU A 346 9.92 7.68 25.29
N HIS A 347 10.43 8.62 24.50
CA HIS A 347 10.94 8.36 23.15
C HIS A 347 12.45 8.27 23.13
N VAL A 348 12.96 7.40 22.28
CA VAL A 348 14.35 7.46 21.83
C VAL A 348 14.53 8.77 21.04
N PRO A 349 15.63 9.52 21.23
CA PRO A 349 15.90 10.71 20.42
C PRO A 349 15.87 10.39 18.92
N PHE A 350 15.28 11.28 18.12
CA PHE A 350 15.07 11.04 16.68
C PHE A 350 16.39 10.77 15.95
N GLU A 351 17.45 11.50 16.27
CA GLU A 351 18.78 11.30 15.68
C GLU A 351 19.32 9.89 15.97
N GLU A 352 19.04 9.33 17.15
CA GLU A 352 19.44 7.97 17.49
C GLU A 352 18.56 6.94 16.75
N ALA A 353 17.24 7.17 16.65
CA ALA A 353 16.34 6.34 15.88
C ALA A 353 16.74 6.32 14.40
N GLN A 354 17.09 7.47 13.81
CA GLN A 354 17.60 7.57 12.44
C GLN A 354 18.93 6.84 12.27
N ARG A 355 19.90 7.05 13.18
CA ARG A 355 21.19 6.32 13.14
C ARG A 355 20.99 4.82 13.14
N ARG A 356 20.06 4.31 13.96
CA ARG A 356 19.72 2.89 14.01
C ARG A 356 19.05 2.43 12.71
N ALA A 357 18.14 3.22 12.15
CA ALA A 357 17.54 2.91 10.86
C ALA A 357 18.60 2.76 9.76
N ASP A 358 19.54 3.70 9.69
CA ASP A 358 20.62 3.68 8.70
C ASP A 358 21.49 2.44 8.83
N LEU A 359 21.86 2.04 10.07
CA LEU A 359 22.63 0.83 10.33
C LEU A 359 21.88 -0.46 9.93
N ILE A 360 20.57 -0.51 10.19
CA ILE A 360 19.75 -1.65 9.75
C ILE A 360 19.69 -1.70 8.23
N MET A 361 19.56 -0.54 7.56
CA MET A 361 19.56 -0.45 6.11
C MET A 361 20.88 -0.88 5.49
N ASP A 362 22.02 -0.60 6.13
CA ASP A 362 23.34 -1.09 5.70
C ASP A 362 23.43 -2.63 5.77
N ILE A 363 22.83 -3.24 6.79
CA ILE A 363 22.71 -4.69 6.89
C ILE A 363 21.80 -5.22 5.78
N GLN A 364 20.67 -4.59 5.59
CA GLN A 364 19.66 -4.98 4.61
C GLN A 364 20.17 -4.88 3.17
N ALA A 365 20.94 -3.84 2.83
CA ALA A 365 21.54 -3.67 1.51
C ALA A 365 22.38 -4.90 1.13
N ARG A 366 23.20 -5.41 2.02
CA ARG A 366 24.02 -6.61 1.78
C ARG A 366 23.17 -7.87 1.56
N ILE A 367 22.05 -8.00 2.29
CA ILE A 367 21.13 -9.14 2.12
C ILE A 367 20.45 -9.04 0.75
N MET A 368 20.06 -7.84 0.33
CA MET A 368 19.47 -7.59 -0.99
C MET A 368 20.45 -7.88 -2.12
N ASP A 369 21.72 -7.45 -1.99
CA ASP A 369 22.77 -7.71 -2.97
C ASP A 369 23.03 -9.22 -3.11
N ASP A 370 23.15 -9.94 -1.99
CA ASP A 370 23.32 -11.40 -1.98
C ASP A 370 22.12 -12.10 -2.63
N PHE A 371 20.91 -11.63 -2.37
CA PHE A 371 19.71 -12.15 -2.99
C PHE A 371 19.69 -11.88 -4.50
N ALA A 372 19.91 -10.66 -4.95
CA ALA A 372 19.95 -10.29 -6.36
C ALA A 372 21.02 -11.08 -7.12
N ALA A 373 22.23 -11.21 -6.56
CA ALA A 373 23.31 -12.02 -7.11
C ALA A 373 22.91 -13.51 -7.24
N SER A 374 22.13 -14.03 -6.29
CA SER A 374 21.63 -15.41 -6.31
C SER A 374 20.65 -15.71 -7.45
N LEU A 375 20.07 -14.67 -8.06
CA LEU A 375 19.12 -14.77 -9.16
C LEU A 375 19.82 -14.86 -10.54
N VAL A 376 21.09 -14.47 -10.64
CA VAL A 376 21.86 -14.57 -11.88
C VAL A 376 21.92 -16.01 -12.35
N GLY A 377 21.60 -16.24 -13.62
CA GLY A 377 21.47 -17.56 -14.26
C GLY A 377 20.10 -18.23 -14.09
N LYS A 378 19.23 -17.70 -13.22
CA LYS A 378 17.85 -18.22 -13.08
C LYS A 378 16.93 -17.63 -14.14
N VAL A 379 15.85 -18.33 -14.42
CA VAL A 379 14.73 -17.85 -15.23
C VAL A 379 13.62 -17.40 -14.29
N LEU A 380 13.18 -16.16 -14.47
CA LEU A 380 12.09 -15.58 -13.68
C LEU A 380 10.91 -15.26 -14.61
N SER A 381 9.71 -15.42 -14.10
CA SER A 381 8.52 -14.85 -14.73
C SER A 381 8.49 -13.35 -14.46
N VAL A 382 8.37 -12.55 -15.52
CA VAL A 382 8.40 -11.08 -15.48
C VAL A 382 7.16 -10.54 -16.18
N ILE A 383 6.43 -9.65 -15.51
CA ILE A 383 5.35 -8.87 -16.13
C ILE A 383 5.95 -7.64 -16.78
N CYS A 384 5.71 -7.43 -18.07
CA CYS A 384 6.20 -6.28 -18.82
C CYS A 384 5.36 -5.06 -18.48
N THR A 385 5.98 -3.98 -18.05
CA THR A 385 5.29 -2.74 -17.66
C THR A 385 5.54 -1.58 -18.60
N ASP A 386 6.72 -1.54 -19.24
CA ASP A 386 7.13 -0.45 -20.12
C ASP A 386 8.28 -0.91 -21.03
N HIS A 387 8.73 -0.04 -21.92
CA HIS A 387 9.95 -0.21 -22.73
C HIS A 387 10.63 1.14 -22.93
N ASP A 388 11.95 1.12 -22.98
CA ASP A 388 12.73 2.32 -23.26
C ASP A 388 12.85 2.63 -24.78
N GLU A 389 13.46 3.77 -25.12
CA GLU A 389 13.63 4.22 -26.52
C GLU A 389 14.54 3.27 -27.32
N ASP A 390 15.43 2.53 -26.68
CA ASP A 390 16.35 1.57 -27.30
C ASP A 390 15.68 0.21 -27.53
N GLY A 391 14.45 0.01 -27.05
CA GLY A 391 13.67 -1.21 -27.18
C GLY A 391 13.96 -2.25 -26.09
N THR A 392 14.65 -1.87 -25.01
CA THR A 392 14.81 -2.70 -23.82
C THR A 392 13.49 -2.71 -23.04
N TRP A 393 12.97 -3.89 -22.75
CA TRP A 393 11.78 -4.04 -21.93
C TRP A 393 12.08 -3.78 -20.47
N ILE A 394 11.12 -3.14 -19.80
CA ILE A 394 11.10 -2.90 -18.37
C ILE A 394 9.96 -3.71 -17.79
N GLY A 395 10.22 -4.43 -16.71
CA GLY A 395 9.20 -5.25 -16.06
C GLY A 395 9.49 -5.49 -14.60
N ARG A 396 8.61 -6.25 -13.96
CA ARG A 396 8.76 -6.70 -12.57
C ARG A 396 8.73 -8.22 -12.51
N SER A 397 9.62 -8.80 -11.73
CA SER A 397 9.56 -10.24 -11.50
C SER A 397 8.44 -10.60 -10.49
N CYS A 398 8.12 -11.88 -10.40
CA CYS A 398 7.21 -12.38 -9.35
C CYS A 398 7.69 -12.06 -7.91
N TYR A 399 8.95 -11.68 -7.74
CA TYR A 399 9.58 -11.31 -6.47
C TYR A 399 9.59 -9.81 -6.19
N ASP A 400 8.97 -8.99 -7.05
CA ASP A 400 9.02 -7.54 -6.94
C ASP A 400 7.62 -6.93 -6.94
N SER A 401 7.32 -6.13 -5.93
CA SER A 401 6.09 -5.36 -5.81
C SER A 401 6.17 -4.06 -6.63
N PRO A 402 5.09 -3.60 -7.29
CA PRO A 402 5.10 -2.33 -7.98
C PRO A 402 5.46 -1.17 -7.05
N ASP A 403 6.21 -0.21 -7.58
CA ASP A 403 6.58 1.07 -6.97
C ASP A 403 7.43 0.98 -5.68
N ILE A 404 7.78 -0.23 -5.24
CA ILE A 404 8.46 -0.46 -3.95
C ILE A 404 9.79 -1.20 -4.15
N ASP A 405 9.80 -2.25 -4.99
CA ASP A 405 10.95 -3.13 -5.20
C ASP A 405 11.65 -2.83 -6.54
N GLY A 406 12.65 -3.65 -6.89
CA GLY A 406 13.44 -3.48 -8.10
C GLY A 406 12.71 -3.78 -9.40
N LEU A 407 13.37 -3.46 -10.50
CA LEU A 407 12.91 -3.70 -11.87
C LEU A 407 13.77 -4.76 -12.56
N VAL A 408 13.24 -5.29 -13.66
CA VAL A 408 13.95 -6.19 -14.57
C VAL A 408 14.04 -5.51 -15.93
N PHE A 409 15.24 -5.25 -16.39
CA PHE A 409 15.53 -4.75 -17.74
C PHE A 409 15.94 -5.91 -18.62
N PHE A 410 15.29 -6.11 -19.76
CA PHE A 410 15.60 -7.27 -20.58
C PHE A 410 15.40 -7.05 -22.06
N GLU A 411 16.22 -7.74 -22.87
CA GLU A 411 16.06 -7.86 -24.32
C GLU A 411 15.03 -8.93 -24.62
N GLY A 412 14.08 -8.65 -25.51
CA GLY A 412 13.06 -9.64 -25.92
C GLY A 412 12.00 -9.08 -26.84
N ARG A 413 10.93 -9.86 -27.04
CA ARG A 413 9.76 -9.54 -27.86
C ARG A 413 8.52 -9.29 -26.99
N GLY A 414 8.71 -8.99 -25.71
CA GLY A 414 7.63 -8.77 -24.77
C GLY A 414 6.55 -7.80 -25.28
N GLY A 415 5.44 -7.75 -24.62
CA GLY A 415 4.36 -6.82 -24.87
C GLY A 415 3.87 -6.28 -23.54
N GLU A 416 3.47 -5.02 -23.49
CA GLU A 416 2.94 -4.40 -22.28
C GLU A 416 1.84 -5.27 -21.66
N GLY A 417 1.94 -5.54 -20.37
CA GLY A 417 1.05 -6.44 -19.64
C GLY A 417 1.25 -7.94 -19.90
N GLN A 418 2.21 -8.34 -20.72
CA GLN A 418 2.52 -9.75 -20.90
C GLN A 418 3.44 -10.26 -19.78
N ILE A 419 3.25 -11.51 -19.39
CA ILE A 419 4.16 -12.23 -18.52
C ILE A 419 5.05 -13.11 -19.38
N VAL A 420 6.35 -12.86 -19.32
CA VAL A 420 7.38 -13.57 -20.11
C VAL A 420 8.41 -14.21 -19.18
N ASN A 421 9.12 -15.21 -19.67
CA ASN A 421 10.23 -15.83 -18.97
C ASN A 421 11.53 -15.13 -19.35
N VAL A 422 12.23 -14.60 -18.34
CA VAL A 422 13.48 -13.87 -18.51
C VAL A 422 14.61 -14.57 -17.78
N ARG A 423 15.67 -14.93 -18.50
CA ARG A 423 16.92 -15.41 -17.90
C ARG A 423 17.72 -14.22 -17.39
N ILE A 424 17.93 -14.16 -16.08
CA ILE A 424 18.74 -13.12 -15.47
C ILE A 424 20.21 -13.35 -15.79
N THR A 425 20.87 -12.32 -16.35
CA THR A 425 22.27 -12.39 -16.78
C THR A 425 23.20 -11.57 -15.93
N ALA A 426 22.69 -10.49 -15.29
CA ALA A 426 23.47 -9.59 -14.45
C ALA A 426 22.57 -8.86 -13.44
N VAL A 427 23.20 -8.14 -12.53
CA VAL A 427 22.61 -7.15 -11.65
C VAL A 427 23.27 -5.80 -11.96
N SER A 428 22.49 -4.73 -12.08
CA SER A 428 23.01 -3.37 -12.28
C SER A 428 23.57 -2.79 -10.97
N ASP A 429 24.31 -1.68 -11.07
CA ASP A 429 24.83 -0.97 -9.89
C ASP A 429 23.73 -0.47 -8.95
N ASP A 430 22.52 -0.22 -9.49
CA ASP A 430 21.32 0.19 -8.72
C ASP A 430 20.53 -1.01 -8.16
N GLY A 431 21.04 -2.24 -8.27
CA GLY A 431 20.40 -3.45 -7.76
C GLY A 431 19.25 -4.01 -8.63
N ASN A 432 18.98 -3.43 -9.81
CA ASN A 432 17.99 -3.94 -10.73
C ASN A 432 18.52 -5.17 -11.50
N LEU A 433 17.61 -6.04 -11.92
CA LEU A 433 17.99 -7.24 -12.66
C LEU A 433 18.11 -6.94 -14.17
N ILE A 434 19.11 -7.54 -14.80
CA ILE A 434 19.31 -7.46 -16.26
C ILE A 434 19.15 -8.87 -16.82
N GLY A 435 18.43 -9.01 -17.92
CA GLY A 435 18.15 -10.34 -18.49
C GLY A 435 17.87 -10.37 -19.97
N LYS A 436 17.45 -11.55 -20.41
CA LYS A 436 17.03 -11.80 -21.77
C LYS A 436 15.85 -12.76 -21.76
N GLU A 437 14.84 -12.49 -22.57
CA GLU A 437 13.69 -13.35 -22.78
C GLU A 437 14.11 -14.69 -23.36
N GLU A 438 13.52 -15.82 -22.88
CA GLU A 438 13.77 -17.18 -23.35
C GLU A 438 12.76 -17.65 -24.40
#